data_162a1363d4bcfc59b160e698da992228
#
_entry.id   162a1363d4bcfc59b160e698da992228
#
_cell.length_a   1.000
_cell.length_b   1.000
_cell.length_c   1.000
_cell.angle_alpha   90.00
_cell.angle_beta   90.00
_cell.angle_gamma   90.00
#
_symmetry.space_group_name_H-M   'P 1'
#
loop_
_entity.id
_entity.type
_entity.pdbx_description
1 polymer ?
#
loop_
_entity_poly.entity_id
_entity_poly.type
_entity_poly.pdbx_seq_one_letter_code
_entity_poly.pdbx_strand_id
1 'polypeptide(L)'
;SIRAFKALSASLAAPNFAISHDSLEVIGKLMNYMPDIAVVERNLLVDDHSVAHDMLSFRNAHIDHFSLVAVEKPTDSMILEYSLQKKGGYTDGERRAIPVYPIGVKETIGSFLPLDNPDTSLTLSFVPDKGPVTVYAESSLLPILLDEIDHIRDYEYLCNEQLASKLLALLEQRKIDSILKKPFTGDKNIYEIISRLLKTRRPDGLWGWWNDDEPRLWISLHVTEALLAAEKAGYARMPDKQRLVDYLVYTLESDRPTDRITRIRILQAMNAKVDYRSLIDTAEKELNQTALKMHSTLSLYEQLELLTLRQAAGLPIDVTPILSRQKLTAFGNRYWGEENQQFFDNAFINTIFVYRLLKQTGGYDGLLRKIRGYFLEKRKNGYWKNTYESSLVLETILPDVLSEDPEHHPAQLTFGDRAPVTVFPYKGEWPATTPMKVHKTGSLPVYFTAWQQYWNENPGAVSGVFDVKTCFEKEGKRLDRLHAGEPVLLRADVHVQADADYVMIEIPIPAGCSYERKTQEYGSEVHREYFKNKVSVFCASLKAGHYTYTVRLMPRWTGLYHLNPAKVEMMYFPVFYGREALRNVKITDGGLQSR
;
A
#
# COMPACT_ATOMS: atom_id res chain seq x y z
N SER A 1 -2.14 38.78 31.63
CA SER A 1 -2.52 37.37 31.44
C SER A 1 -3.09 36.84 32.74
N ILE A 2 -4.29 36.29 32.69
CA ILE A 2 -4.93 35.60 33.82
C ILE A 2 -4.39 34.18 33.81
N ARG A 3 -3.77 33.74 34.90
CA ARG A 3 -3.38 32.31 35.10
C ARG A 3 -4.41 31.67 36.00
N ALA A 4 -5.13 30.68 35.51
CA ALA A 4 -6.03 29.83 36.30
C ALA A 4 -5.25 28.56 36.74
N PHE A 5 -5.32 28.22 38.01
CA PHE A 5 -4.71 27.02 38.58
C PHE A 5 -5.80 26.17 39.23
N LYS A 6 -5.70 24.85 39.05
CA LYS A 6 -6.46 23.89 39.86
C LYS A 6 -5.78 23.79 41.24
N ALA A 7 -6.57 23.80 42.30
CA ALA A 7 -6.04 23.65 43.68
C ALA A 7 -5.39 22.26 43.89
N LEU A 8 -6.01 21.25 43.28
CA LEU A 8 -5.49 19.89 43.20
C LEU A 8 -5.57 19.46 41.74
N SER A 9 -4.61 18.67 41.26
CA SER A 9 -4.69 18.09 39.92
C SER A 9 -4.17 16.67 39.88
N ALA A 10 -4.78 15.84 39.03
CA ALA A 10 -4.33 14.52 38.68
C ALA A 10 -3.98 14.50 37.19
N SER A 11 -2.84 13.93 36.85
CA SER A 11 -2.38 13.77 35.47
C SER A 11 -1.71 12.43 35.26
N LEU A 12 -1.75 11.94 34.02
CA LEU A 12 -1.25 10.64 33.63
C LEU A 12 -0.20 10.78 32.55
N ALA A 13 0.95 10.13 32.75
CA ALA A 13 1.96 9.98 31.72
C ALA A 13 2.09 8.51 31.32
N ALA A 14 1.87 8.24 30.03
CA ALA A 14 1.85 6.88 29.49
C ALA A 14 2.36 6.87 28.05
N PRO A 15 2.78 5.73 27.50
CA PRO A 15 3.11 5.58 26.08
C PRO A 15 1.97 6.02 25.17
N ASN A 16 2.31 6.45 23.96
CA ASN A 16 1.31 6.89 22.96
C ASN A 16 0.59 5.73 22.28
N PHE A 17 1.13 4.54 22.39
CA PHE A 17 0.61 3.27 21.91
C PHE A 17 1.25 2.13 22.70
N ALA A 18 0.80 0.90 22.51
CA ALA A 18 1.45 -0.33 22.97
C ALA A 18 1.38 -1.39 21.86
N ILE A 19 2.26 -2.38 21.90
CA ILE A 19 2.10 -3.65 21.20
C ILE A 19 1.50 -4.65 22.20
N SER A 20 0.67 -5.56 21.73
CA SER A 20 0.11 -6.62 22.59
C SER A 20 1.23 -7.34 23.35
N HIS A 21 0.99 -7.60 24.63
CA HIS A 21 1.94 -8.16 25.59
C HIS A 21 3.12 -7.25 26.01
N ASP A 22 3.14 -5.99 25.60
CA ASP A 22 4.12 -5.05 26.16
C ASP A 22 3.94 -4.90 27.68
N SER A 23 5.05 -4.95 28.41
CA SER A 23 5.08 -4.57 29.82
C SER A 23 5.54 -3.11 29.92
N LEU A 24 4.62 -2.24 30.27
CA LEU A 24 4.84 -0.78 30.27
C LEU A 24 4.63 -0.18 31.64
N GLU A 25 5.35 0.88 31.94
CA GLU A 25 5.17 1.67 33.14
C GLU A 25 4.37 2.93 32.84
N VAL A 26 3.35 3.18 33.66
CA VAL A 26 2.50 4.35 33.59
C VAL A 26 2.72 5.16 34.86
N ILE A 27 2.87 6.46 34.72
CA ILE A 27 3.15 7.38 35.83
C ILE A 27 1.91 8.23 36.08
N GLY A 28 1.35 8.10 37.29
CA GLY A 28 0.34 9.01 37.83
C GLY A 28 1.01 10.12 38.61
N LYS A 29 0.54 11.36 38.42
CA LYS A 29 1.04 12.52 39.16
C LYS A 29 -0.13 13.27 39.78
N LEU A 30 -0.08 13.42 41.10
CA LEU A 30 -0.97 14.27 41.87
C LEU A 30 -0.21 15.53 42.31
N MET A 31 -0.83 16.69 42.13
CA MET A 31 -0.26 17.97 42.54
C MET A 31 -1.22 18.67 43.52
N ASN A 32 -0.63 19.25 44.56
CA ASN A 32 -1.34 20.03 45.54
C ASN A 32 -0.74 21.47 45.60
N TYR A 33 -1.52 22.43 45.21
CA TYR A 33 -1.16 23.84 45.22
C TYR A 33 -1.71 24.60 46.44
N MET A 34 -2.35 23.89 47.37
CA MET A 34 -2.84 24.44 48.64
C MET A 34 -1.71 24.44 49.68
N PRO A 35 -1.77 25.32 50.70
CA PRO A 35 -0.78 25.38 51.77
C PRO A 35 -0.82 24.14 52.66
N ASP A 36 -1.98 23.48 52.77
CA ASP A 36 -2.19 22.36 53.66
C ASP A 36 -1.93 21.00 52.99
N ILE A 37 -1.72 19.96 53.82
CA ILE A 37 -1.64 18.58 53.35
C ILE A 37 -2.98 18.20 52.72
N ALA A 38 -2.95 17.70 51.50
CA ALA A 38 -4.11 17.12 50.85
C ALA A 38 -4.27 15.66 51.26
N VAL A 39 -5.48 15.29 51.69
CA VAL A 39 -5.89 13.90 51.88
C VAL A 39 -6.92 13.60 50.82
N VAL A 40 -6.62 12.65 49.93
CA VAL A 40 -7.42 12.32 48.78
C VAL A 40 -7.57 10.82 48.60
N GLU A 41 -8.67 10.41 48.10
CA GLU A 41 -8.86 9.07 47.52
C GLU A 41 -8.29 9.08 46.11
N ARG A 42 -7.28 8.20 45.86
CA ARG A 42 -6.66 8.04 44.57
C ARG A 42 -7.21 6.78 43.88
N ASN A 43 -7.53 6.85 42.60
CA ASN A 43 -7.98 5.70 41.82
C ASN A 43 -7.27 5.63 40.46
N LEU A 44 -6.84 4.40 40.07
CA LEU A 44 -6.43 4.07 38.71
C LEU A 44 -7.33 2.94 38.21
N LEU A 45 -8.06 3.21 37.14
CA LEU A 45 -8.80 2.20 36.38
C LEU A 45 -8.05 1.89 35.07
N VAL A 46 -8.06 0.61 34.74
CA VAL A 46 -7.62 0.11 33.43
C VAL A 46 -8.80 -0.64 32.83
N ASP A 47 -9.41 -0.11 31.77
CA ASP A 47 -10.61 -0.69 31.13
C ASP A 47 -11.73 -0.96 32.15
N ASP A 48 -12.03 0.05 32.96
CA ASP A 48 -13.05 0.04 34.03
C ASP A 48 -12.74 -0.93 35.21
N HIS A 49 -11.56 -1.58 35.21
CA HIS A 49 -11.10 -2.40 36.33
C HIS A 49 -10.17 -1.61 37.24
N SER A 50 -10.42 -1.64 38.55
CA SER A 50 -9.58 -0.94 39.51
C SER A 50 -8.23 -1.66 39.67
N VAL A 51 -7.14 -0.94 39.38
CA VAL A 51 -5.76 -1.37 39.57
C VAL A 51 -5.18 -0.83 40.87
N ALA A 52 -5.58 0.38 41.24
CA ALA A 52 -5.20 1.00 42.51
C ALA A 52 -6.35 1.88 43.02
N HIS A 53 -6.66 1.72 44.32
CA HIS A 53 -7.69 2.49 45.00
C HIS A 53 -7.34 2.60 46.47
N ASP A 54 -6.92 3.77 46.93
CA ASP A 54 -6.51 4.01 48.31
C ASP A 54 -6.56 5.48 48.70
N MET A 55 -6.39 5.72 50.02
CA MET A 55 -6.30 7.04 50.61
C MET A 55 -4.84 7.48 50.69
N LEU A 56 -4.53 8.62 50.11
CA LEU A 56 -3.20 9.24 50.15
C LEU A 56 -3.21 10.58 50.86
N SER A 57 -2.10 10.88 51.51
CA SER A 57 -1.84 12.20 52.07
C SER A 57 -0.50 12.74 51.52
N PHE A 58 -0.49 13.92 50.93
CA PHE A 58 0.70 14.52 50.36
C PHE A 58 0.65 16.05 50.47
N ARG A 59 1.83 16.70 50.48
CA ARG A 59 1.94 18.13 50.65
C ARG A 59 1.98 18.85 49.28
N ASN A 60 2.96 18.58 48.46
CA ASN A 60 3.18 19.30 47.18
C ASN A 60 2.86 18.44 45.98
N ALA A 61 3.43 17.24 45.93
CA ALA A 61 3.23 16.30 44.83
C ALA A 61 3.32 14.87 45.34
N HIS A 62 2.64 13.96 44.66
CA HIS A 62 2.81 12.52 44.79
C HIS A 62 2.95 11.92 43.40
N ILE A 63 3.88 10.99 43.24
CA ILE A 63 4.13 10.30 41.98
C ILE A 63 3.91 8.81 42.19
N ASP A 64 3.03 8.25 41.41
CA ASP A 64 2.75 6.81 41.37
C ASP A 64 3.42 6.16 40.16
N HIS A 65 3.86 4.94 40.31
CA HIS A 65 4.39 4.10 39.26
C HIS A 65 3.55 2.82 39.17
N PHE A 66 2.97 2.58 38.00
CA PHE A 66 2.10 1.44 37.74
C PHE A 66 2.69 0.59 36.62
N SER A 67 2.99 -0.67 36.92
CA SER A 67 3.39 -1.64 35.89
C SER A 67 2.16 -2.32 35.33
N LEU A 68 1.93 -2.15 34.03
CA LEU A 68 0.78 -2.66 33.29
C LEU A 68 1.23 -3.56 32.15
N VAL A 69 0.36 -4.49 31.76
CA VAL A 69 0.57 -5.32 30.56
C VAL A 69 -0.51 -4.96 29.54
N ALA A 70 -0.09 -4.64 28.32
CA ALA A 70 -1.02 -4.37 27.24
C ALA A 70 -1.65 -5.68 26.76
N VAL A 71 -2.98 -5.73 26.74
CA VAL A 71 -3.73 -6.91 26.29
C VAL A 71 -4.48 -6.53 25.02
N GLU A 72 -4.41 -7.40 24.03
CA GLU A 72 -5.18 -7.24 22.78
C GLU A 72 -6.68 -7.28 23.07
N LYS A 73 -7.41 -6.36 22.45
CA LYS A 73 -8.85 -6.20 22.69
C LYS A 73 -9.61 -5.92 21.39
N PRO A 74 -10.90 -6.24 21.34
CA PRO A 74 -11.75 -5.88 20.20
C PRO A 74 -11.83 -4.36 19.94
N THR A 75 -11.57 -3.53 20.95
CA THR A 75 -11.61 -2.06 20.86
C THR A 75 -10.32 -1.43 20.39
N ASP A 76 -9.29 -2.22 20.09
CA ASP A 76 -7.92 -1.78 19.67
C ASP A 76 -7.28 -0.73 20.60
N SER A 77 -7.82 -0.53 21.81
CA SER A 77 -7.30 0.45 22.76
C SER A 77 -7.46 0.01 24.21
N MET A 78 -6.46 0.30 25.02
CA MET A 78 -6.51 0.21 26.49
C MET A 78 -6.89 1.59 27.04
N ILE A 79 -7.91 1.64 27.88
CA ILE A 79 -8.40 2.88 28.50
C ILE A 79 -7.80 2.98 29.91
N LEU A 80 -7.07 4.04 30.17
CA LEU A 80 -6.56 4.40 31.47
C LEU A 80 -7.34 5.58 32.03
N GLU A 81 -7.77 5.48 33.30
CA GLU A 81 -8.39 6.59 34.01
C GLU A 81 -7.74 6.74 35.39
N TYR A 82 -7.05 7.85 35.60
CA TYR A 82 -6.38 8.17 36.85
C TYR A 82 -7.02 9.39 37.48
N SER A 83 -7.50 9.27 38.71
CA SER A 83 -8.30 10.31 39.36
C SER A 83 -7.95 10.46 40.84
N LEU A 84 -8.27 11.63 41.36
CA LEU A 84 -8.30 11.95 42.77
C LEU A 84 -9.67 12.48 43.20
N GLN A 85 -10.07 12.16 44.42
CA GLN A 85 -11.26 12.71 45.06
C GLN A 85 -10.93 13.14 46.49
N LYS A 86 -11.22 14.39 46.83
CA LYS A 86 -11.08 14.93 48.17
C LYS A 86 -12.41 14.91 48.89
N LYS A 87 -12.43 14.57 50.18
CA LYS A 87 -13.62 14.71 51.02
C LYS A 87 -14.11 16.16 50.96
N GLY A 88 -15.35 16.37 50.62
CA GLY A 88 -15.93 17.70 50.38
C GLY A 88 -16.25 17.99 48.91
N GLY A 89 -16.06 17.02 48.01
CA GLY A 89 -16.58 17.03 46.65
C GLY A 89 -15.64 17.52 45.56
N TYR A 90 -14.39 17.82 45.89
CA TYR A 90 -13.40 18.16 44.85
C TYR A 90 -12.89 16.90 44.14
N THR A 91 -12.96 16.87 42.82
CA THR A 91 -12.46 15.78 42.00
C THR A 91 -11.65 16.32 40.83
N ASP A 92 -10.63 15.59 40.43
CA ASP A 92 -9.89 15.81 39.20
C ASP A 92 -9.37 14.47 38.66
N GLY A 93 -9.17 14.38 37.36
CA GLY A 93 -8.69 13.15 36.73
C GLY A 93 -8.33 13.34 35.27
N GLU A 94 -7.61 12.36 34.74
CA GLU A 94 -7.28 12.27 33.34
C GLU A 94 -7.66 10.86 32.83
N ARG A 95 -8.40 10.82 31.71
CA ARG A 95 -8.74 9.61 30.99
C ARG A 95 -8.00 9.60 29.67
N ARG A 96 -7.33 8.47 29.35
CA ARG A 96 -6.50 8.34 28.17
C ARG A 96 -6.71 7.00 27.48
N ALA A 97 -6.96 7.01 26.17
CA ALA A 97 -7.01 5.81 25.34
C ALA A 97 -5.63 5.59 24.71
N ILE A 98 -5.05 4.43 24.92
CA ILE A 98 -3.78 4.01 24.35
C ILE A 98 -4.07 2.93 23.31
N PRO A 99 -3.85 3.17 22.00
CA PRO A 99 -3.97 2.14 20.98
C PRO A 99 -3.05 0.94 21.29
N VAL A 100 -3.58 -0.27 21.16
CA VAL A 100 -2.83 -1.52 21.31
C VAL A 100 -2.79 -2.20 19.95
N TYR A 101 -1.61 -2.25 19.34
CA TYR A 101 -1.40 -2.93 18.07
C TYR A 101 -1.06 -4.41 18.29
N PRO A 102 -1.45 -5.30 17.38
CA PRO A 102 -1.09 -6.71 17.49
C PRO A 102 0.43 -6.91 17.32
N ILE A 103 0.95 -7.92 18.00
CA ILE A 103 2.32 -8.40 17.81
C ILE A 103 2.41 -9.19 16.51
N GLY A 104 3.48 -8.99 15.72
CA GLY A 104 3.71 -9.75 14.49
C GLY A 104 3.35 -9.02 13.20
N VAL A 105 3.09 -9.80 12.15
CA VAL A 105 2.75 -9.31 10.82
C VAL A 105 1.67 -10.18 10.16
N LYS A 106 0.85 -9.57 9.31
CA LYS A 106 -0.11 -10.29 8.45
C LYS A 106 0.62 -10.87 7.24
N GLU A 107 0.56 -12.18 7.06
CA GLU A 107 1.08 -12.90 5.90
C GLU A 107 -0.05 -13.41 5.01
N THR A 108 0.16 -13.36 3.71
CA THR A 108 -0.73 -13.95 2.69
C THR A 108 0.10 -14.86 1.80
N ILE A 109 -0.29 -16.13 1.74
CA ILE A 109 0.26 -17.10 0.80
C ILE A 109 -0.86 -17.61 -0.09
N GLY A 110 -0.59 -17.84 -1.37
CA GLY A 110 -1.63 -18.30 -2.28
C GLY A 110 -1.15 -18.56 -3.70
N SER A 111 -2.06 -19.12 -4.50
CA SER A 111 -1.87 -19.39 -5.92
C SER A 111 -3.10 -18.99 -6.71
N PHE A 112 -2.86 -18.42 -7.87
CA PHE A 112 -3.87 -18.21 -8.91
C PHE A 112 -3.49 -19.07 -10.12
N LEU A 113 -4.45 -19.82 -10.62
CA LEU A 113 -4.24 -20.77 -11.72
C LEU A 113 -5.45 -20.71 -12.68
N PRO A 114 -5.23 -20.33 -13.94
CA PRO A 114 -6.23 -20.53 -14.96
C PRO A 114 -6.26 -22.02 -15.34
N LEU A 115 -7.42 -22.65 -15.22
CA LEU A 115 -7.65 -24.04 -15.56
C LEU A 115 -8.34 -24.09 -16.94
N ASP A 116 -7.55 -23.91 -18.00
CA ASP A 116 -8.07 -23.76 -19.36
C ASP A 116 -8.31 -25.10 -20.06
N ASN A 117 -7.54 -26.13 -19.73
CA ASN A 117 -7.70 -27.44 -20.34
C ASN A 117 -9.00 -28.14 -19.89
N PRO A 118 -9.66 -28.90 -20.77
CA PRO A 118 -10.88 -29.62 -20.44
C PRO A 118 -10.76 -30.59 -19.27
N ASP A 119 -9.57 -31.09 -19.01
CA ASP A 119 -9.26 -31.99 -17.90
C ASP A 119 -7.94 -31.54 -17.26
N THR A 120 -8.01 -31.01 -16.05
CA THR A 120 -6.85 -30.50 -15.34
C THR A 120 -6.91 -30.92 -13.88
N SER A 121 -5.81 -31.51 -13.39
CA SER A 121 -5.63 -31.87 -11.99
C SER A 121 -4.44 -31.13 -11.41
N LEU A 122 -4.58 -30.63 -10.18
CA LEU A 122 -3.50 -29.98 -9.44
C LEU A 122 -3.59 -30.29 -7.95
N THR A 123 -2.46 -30.16 -7.26
CA THR A 123 -2.38 -30.32 -5.80
C THR A 123 -1.68 -29.11 -5.20
N LEU A 124 -2.33 -28.48 -4.23
CA LEU A 124 -1.81 -27.31 -3.52
C LEU A 124 -1.60 -27.64 -2.04
N SER A 125 -0.51 -27.14 -1.48
CA SER A 125 -0.19 -27.27 -0.06
C SER A 125 -0.12 -25.89 0.58
N PHE A 126 -0.63 -25.80 1.82
CA PHE A 126 -0.68 -24.58 2.62
C PHE A 126 -0.04 -24.83 3.99
N VAL A 127 0.07 -23.79 4.80
CA VAL A 127 0.66 -23.89 6.14
C VAL A 127 -0.38 -24.50 7.09
N PRO A 128 -0.12 -25.67 7.68
CA PRO A 128 -1.03 -26.28 8.65
C PRO A 128 -1.26 -25.34 9.84
N ASP A 129 -2.44 -25.43 10.46
CA ASP A 129 -2.81 -24.74 11.70
C ASP A 129 -2.74 -23.20 11.68
N LYS A 130 -2.61 -22.60 10.50
CA LYS A 130 -2.63 -21.14 10.30
C LYS A 130 -3.95 -20.63 9.72
N GLY A 131 -5.03 -21.26 10.09
CA GLY A 131 -6.36 -20.92 9.62
C GLY A 131 -6.75 -21.61 8.30
N PRO A 132 -8.00 -21.42 7.85
CA PRO A 132 -8.51 -22.04 6.65
C PRO A 132 -7.87 -21.43 5.39
N VAL A 133 -7.87 -22.21 4.34
CA VAL A 133 -7.57 -21.76 2.99
C VAL A 133 -8.87 -21.30 2.34
N THR A 134 -8.93 -20.08 1.91
CA THR A 134 -10.06 -19.60 1.11
C THR A 134 -9.86 -20.04 -0.32
N VAL A 135 -10.91 -20.61 -0.88
CA VAL A 135 -10.96 -21.04 -2.28
C VAL A 135 -11.97 -20.18 -3.00
N TYR A 136 -11.58 -19.67 -4.13
CA TYR A 136 -12.46 -18.95 -5.04
C TYR A 136 -12.28 -19.52 -6.45
N ALA A 137 -13.39 -19.82 -7.10
CA ALA A 137 -13.37 -20.29 -8.47
C ALA A 137 -14.48 -19.60 -9.27
N GLU A 138 -14.16 -19.18 -10.46
CA GLU A 138 -15.03 -18.44 -11.34
C GLU A 138 -14.89 -18.91 -12.78
N SER A 139 -16.01 -19.07 -13.45
CA SER A 139 -16.03 -19.28 -14.89
C SER A 139 -16.14 -17.95 -15.68
N SER A 140 -16.27 -16.84 -14.99
CA SER A 140 -16.26 -15.46 -15.51
C SER A 140 -15.18 -14.63 -14.81
N LEU A 141 -14.68 -13.60 -15.47
CA LEU A 141 -13.66 -12.68 -14.94
C LEU A 141 -14.21 -11.65 -13.96
N LEU A 142 -15.51 -11.37 -14.03
CA LEU A 142 -16.09 -10.25 -13.30
C LEU A 142 -15.85 -10.27 -11.79
N PRO A 143 -16.06 -11.36 -11.06
CA PRO A 143 -15.76 -11.40 -9.62
C PRO A 143 -14.30 -11.17 -9.28
N ILE A 144 -13.38 -11.65 -10.14
CA ILE A 144 -11.93 -11.42 -9.97
C ILE A 144 -11.63 -9.92 -10.07
N LEU A 145 -12.26 -9.22 -11.01
CA LEU A 145 -12.10 -7.78 -11.17
C LEU A 145 -12.71 -7.00 -10.00
N LEU A 146 -13.84 -7.48 -9.44
CA LEU A 146 -14.44 -6.91 -8.23
C LEU A 146 -13.52 -7.05 -7.01
N ASP A 147 -12.92 -8.22 -6.82
CA ASP A 147 -11.94 -8.48 -5.76
C ASP A 147 -10.73 -7.52 -5.86
N GLU A 148 -10.27 -7.26 -7.09
CA GLU A 148 -9.18 -6.33 -7.34
C GLU A 148 -9.57 -4.87 -7.05
N ILE A 149 -10.80 -4.48 -7.38
CA ILE A 149 -11.34 -3.17 -7.01
C ILE A 149 -11.33 -2.99 -5.50
N ASP A 150 -11.78 -4.00 -4.75
CA ASP A 150 -11.78 -3.98 -3.30
C ASP A 150 -10.35 -3.89 -2.75
N HIS A 151 -9.40 -4.63 -3.34
CA HIS A 151 -7.99 -4.59 -2.98
C HIS A 151 -7.38 -3.19 -3.17
N ILE A 152 -7.61 -2.55 -4.32
CA ILE A 152 -7.12 -1.19 -4.60
C ILE A 152 -7.79 -0.20 -3.64
N ARG A 153 -9.10 -0.32 -3.40
CA ARG A 153 -9.84 0.57 -2.48
C ARG A 153 -9.27 0.53 -1.06
N ASP A 154 -8.95 -0.65 -0.57
CA ASP A 154 -8.53 -0.88 0.81
C ASP A 154 -7.00 -0.77 1.00
N TYR A 155 -6.26 -0.43 -0.06
CA TYR A 155 -4.81 -0.24 0.01
C TYR A 155 -4.44 0.90 0.96
N GLU A 156 -3.48 0.65 1.87
CA GLU A 156 -3.21 1.51 3.03
C GLU A 156 -2.60 2.89 2.66
N TYR A 157 -1.74 2.92 1.64
CA TYR A 157 -0.99 4.13 1.27
C TYR A 157 -1.76 5.01 0.31
N LEU A 158 -1.52 6.34 0.35
CA LEU A 158 -2.33 7.35 -0.34
C LEU A 158 -1.45 8.41 -1.04
N CYS A 159 -0.43 7.99 -1.79
CA CYS A 159 0.26 8.90 -2.72
C CYS A 159 -0.65 9.25 -3.91
N ASN A 160 -0.27 10.22 -4.73
CA ASN A 160 -1.10 10.69 -5.84
C ASN A 160 -1.40 9.60 -6.88
N GLU A 161 -0.44 8.69 -7.14
CA GLU A 161 -0.68 7.53 -8.01
C GLU A 161 -1.77 6.62 -7.43
N GLN A 162 -1.63 6.25 -6.14
CA GLN A 162 -2.58 5.35 -5.48
C GLN A 162 -3.96 5.98 -5.33
N LEU A 163 -4.04 7.28 -5.09
CA LEU A 163 -5.30 8.02 -5.09
C LEU A 163 -5.97 7.98 -6.48
N ALA A 164 -5.20 8.15 -7.56
CA ALA A 164 -5.71 8.06 -8.93
C ALA A 164 -6.20 6.64 -9.25
N SER A 165 -5.42 5.61 -8.89
CA SER A 165 -5.81 4.20 -9.05
C SER A 165 -7.08 3.86 -8.26
N LYS A 166 -7.21 4.34 -7.01
CA LYS A 166 -8.44 4.20 -6.20
C LYS A 166 -9.64 4.89 -6.84
N LEU A 167 -9.44 6.08 -7.40
CA LEU A 167 -10.50 6.82 -8.08
C LEU A 167 -11.02 6.03 -9.28
N LEU A 168 -10.13 5.53 -10.12
CA LEU A 168 -10.49 4.70 -11.27
C LEU A 168 -11.22 3.43 -10.85
N ALA A 169 -10.70 2.70 -9.85
CA ALA A 169 -11.34 1.49 -9.32
C ALA A 169 -12.75 1.75 -8.79
N LEU A 170 -12.98 2.84 -8.06
CA LEU A 170 -14.32 3.23 -7.58
C LEU A 170 -15.27 3.62 -8.73
N LEU A 171 -14.76 4.27 -9.78
CA LEU A 171 -15.56 4.59 -10.98
C LEU A 171 -15.96 3.32 -11.74
N GLU A 172 -15.07 2.34 -11.84
CA GLU A 172 -15.40 1.03 -12.43
C GLU A 172 -16.40 0.27 -11.56
N GLN A 173 -16.26 0.27 -10.24
CA GLN A 173 -17.25 -0.32 -9.33
C GLN A 173 -18.64 0.30 -9.53
N ARG A 174 -18.72 1.63 -9.64
CA ARG A 174 -19.99 2.32 -9.90
C ARG A 174 -20.67 1.85 -11.20
N LYS A 175 -19.87 1.63 -12.25
CA LYS A 175 -20.40 1.09 -13.53
C LYS A 175 -20.96 -0.32 -13.34
N ILE A 176 -20.22 -1.19 -12.65
CA ILE A 176 -20.64 -2.56 -12.35
C ILE A 176 -21.91 -2.56 -11.50
N ASP A 177 -21.96 -1.79 -10.42
CA ASP A 177 -23.13 -1.70 -9.56
C ASP A 177 -24.37 -1.21 -10.32
N SER A 178 -24.19 -0.26 -11.23
CA SER A 178 -25.27 0.21 -12.12
C SER A 178 -25.80 -0.91 -13.03
N ILE A 179 -24.92 -1.72 -13.63
CA ILE A 179 -25.30 -2.86 -14.48
C ILE A 179 -26.01 -3.93 -13.65
N LEU A 180 -25.49 -4.22 -12.46
CA LEU A 180 -26.07 -5.19 -11.53
C LEU A 180 -27.30 -4.66 -10.77
N LYS A 181 -27.72 -3.42 -11.03
CA LYS A 181 -28.84 -2.73 -10.35
C LYS A 181 -28.64 -2.69 -8.82
N LYS A 182 -27.40 -2.58 -8.35
CA LYS A 182 -27.05 -2.40 -6.96
C LYS A 182 -26.83 -0.92 -6.62
N PRO A 183 -27.14 -0.48 -5.37
CA PRO A 183 -26.84 0.89 -4.96
C PRO A 183 -25.32 1.05 -4.79
N PHE A 184 -24.74 2.06 -5.44
CA PHE A 184 -23.37 2.45 -5.21
C PHE A 184 -23.25 3.34 -3.97
N THR A 185 -22.31 3.05 -3.08
CA THR A 185 -22.13 3.77 -1.81
C THR A 185 -20.80 4.55 -1.73
N GLY A 186 -20.00 4.54 -2.80
CA GLY A 186 -18.65 5.11 -2.83
C GLY A 186 -18.56 6.60 -3.16
N ASP A 187 -19.68 7.31 -3.39
CA ASP A 187 -19.65 8.72 -3.84
C ASP A 187 -18.83 9.63 -2.92
N LYS A 188 -18.98 9.48 -1.60
CA LYS A 188 -18.23 10.26 -0.62
C LYS A 188 -16.72 10.06 -0.78
N ASN A 189 -16.27 8.82 -0.93
CA ASN A 189 -14.87 8.48 -1.12
C ASN A 189 -14.32 9.09 -2.42
N ILE A 190 -15.11 9.07 -3.51
CA ILE A 190 -14.74 9.70 -4.77
C ILE A 190 -14.50 11.19 -4.60
N TYR A 191 -15.42 11.93 -3.94
CA TYR A 191 -15.26 13.36 -3.69
C TYR A 191 -14.04 13.65 -2.80
N GLU A 192 -13.79 12.84 -1.78
CA GLU A 192 -12.62 12.99 -0.90
C GLU A 192 -11.32 12.79 -1.67
N ILE A 193 -11.24 11.76 -2.55
CA ILE A 193 -10.06 11.50 -3.37
C ILE A 193 -9.84 12.66 -4.36
N ILE A 194 -10.87 13.10 -5.07
CA ILE A 194 -10.77 14.24 -5.99
C ILE A 194 -10.26 15.48 -5.25
N SER A 195 -10.83 15.79 -4.09
CA SER A 195 -10.40 16.93 -3.27
C SER A 195 -8.92 16.83 -2.89
N ARG A 196 -8.45 15.64 -2.49
CA ARG A 196 -7.04 15.41 -2.15
C ARG A 196 -6.12 15.58 -3.36
N LEU A 197 -6.45 14.99 -4.51
CA LEU A 197 -5.68 15.12 -5.74
C LEU A 197 -5.59 16.59 -6.21
N LEU A 198 -6.68 17.34 -6.12
CA LEU A 198 -6.68 18.76 -6.47
C LEU A 198 -5.85 19.61 -5.48
N LYS A 199 -5.85 19.26 -4.20
CA LYS A 199 -5.05 19.94 -3.17
C LYS A 199 -3.55 19.70 -3.35
N THR A 200 -3.15 18.52 -3.86
CA THR A 200 -1.75 18.14 -4.08
C THR A 200 -1.23 18.60 -5.46
N ARG A 201 -2.10 19.24 -6.26
CA ARG A 201 -1.74 19.77 -7.57
C ARG A 201 -0.78 20.93 -7.45
N ARG A 202 0.31 20.85 -8.18
CA ARG A 202 1.35 21.89 -8.22
C ARG A 202 0.90 23.13 -9.00
N PRO A 203 1.58 24.29 -8.83
CA PRO A 203 1.28 25.50 -9.58
C PRO A 203 1.43 25.36 -11.11
N ASP A 204 2.30 24.46 -11.58
CA ASP A 204 2.48 24.11 -13.00
C ASP A 204 1.36 23.19 -13.53
N GLY A 205 0.46 22.75 -12.67
CA GLY A 205 -0.67 21.88 -13.01
C GLY A 205 -0.36 20.40 -13.01
N LEU A 206 0.85 19.99 -12.66
CA LEU A 206 1.34 18.61 -12.61
C LEU A 206 1.28 18.02 -11.19
N TRP A 207 1.61 16.74 -11.08
CA TRP A 207 1.71 16.02 -9.81
C TRP A 207 3.03 15.25 -9.69
N GLY A 208 3.59 15.21 -8.47
CA GLY A 208 4.61 14.27 -8.03
C GLY A 208 3.97 13.11 -7.27
N TRP A 209 4.78 12.35 -6.52
CA TRP A 209 4.29 11.31 -5.62
C TRP A 209 3.47 11.91 -4.47
N TRP A 210 3.98 13.01 -3.89
CA TRP A 210 3.42 13.72 -2.73
C TRP A 210 3.30 15.22 -3.02
N ASN A 211 2.80 16.01 -2.06
CA ASN A 211 2.46 17.42 -2.25
C ASN A 211 3.59 18.30 -2.80
N ASP A 212 4.82 18.13 -2.28
CA ASP A 212 5.95 19.02 -2.55
C ASP A 212 7.07 18.37 -3.36
N ASP A 213 6.81 17.18 -3.91
CA ASP A 213 7.76 16.44 -4.73
C ASP A 213 7.96 17.06 -6.11
N GLU A 214 9.10 16.74 -6.72
CA GLU A 214 9.31 17.00 -8.14
C GLU A 214 8.22 16.34 -9.00
N PRO A 215 7.70 17.03 -10.03
CA PRO A 215 6.64 16.50 -10.86
C PRO A 215 7.11 15.26 -11.62
N ARG A 216 6.25 14.25 -11.65
CA ARG A 216 6.43 13.04 -12.46
C ARG A 216 5.36 13.03 -13.54
N LEU A 217 5.77 13.11 -14.80
CA LEU A 217 4.82 13.24 -15.91
C LEU A 217 3.88 12.04 -16.01
N TRP A 218 4.36 10.83 -15.77
CA TRP A 218 3.52 9.64 -15.79
C TRP A 218 2.46 9.63 -14.65
N ILE A 219 2.81 10.12 -13.44
CA ILE A 219 1.84 10.30 -12.36
C ILE A 219 0.83 11.39 -12.75
N SER A 220 1.31 12.48 -13.33
CA SER A 220 0.46 13.57 -13.81
C SER A 220 -0.50 13.10 -14.89
N LEU A 221 -0.06 12.22 -15.81
CA LEU A 221 -0.93 11.57 -16.79
C LEU A 221 -2.00 10.73 -16.11
N HIS A 222 -1.61 9.82 -15.23
CA HIS A 222 -2.51 8.93 -14.52
C HIS A 222 -3.55 9.68 -13.66
N VAL A 223 -3.12 10.70 -12.92
CA VAL A 223 -4.03 11.58 -12.17
C VAL A 223 -4.97 12.35 -13.10
N THR A 224 -4.46 12.87 -14.23
CA THR A 224 -5.28 13.60 -15.21
C THR A 224 -6.35 12.67 -15.80
N GLU A 225 -5.98 11.47 -16.21
CA GLU A 225 -6.91 10.46 -16.74
C GLU A 225 -8.00 10.12 -15.70
N ALA A 226 -7.61 9.88 -14.44
CA ALA A 226 -8.54 9.59 -13.35
C ALA A 226 -9.53 10.75 -13.07
N LEU A 227 -9.04 12.00 -13.04
CA LEU A 227 -9.90 13.17 -12.84
C LEU A 227 -10.84 13.40 -14.00
N LEU A 228 -10.38 13.21 -15.25
CA LEU A 228 -11.22 13.32 -16.45
C LEU A 228 -12.27 12.20 -16.51
N ALA A 229 -11.93 10.98 -16.09
CA ALA A 229 -12.89 9.88 -15.95
C ALA A 229 -13.97 10.21 -14.90
N ALA A 230 -13.58 10.78 -13.77
CA ALA A 230 -14.52 11.25 -12.75
C ALA A 230 -15.43 12.38 -13.26
N GLU A 231 -14.89 13.34 -13.99
CA GLU A 231 -15.67 14.41 -14.63
C GLU A 231 -16.69 13.84 -15.63
N LYS A 232 -16.27 12.89 -16.47
CA LYS A 232 -17.16 12.18 -17.41
C LYS A 232 -18.26 11.41 -16.70
N ALA A 233 -17.97 10.89 -15.50
CA ALA A 233 -18.95 10.20 -14.65
C ALA A 233 -19.89 11.14 -13.87
N GLY A 234 -19.76 12.47 -14.04
CA GLY A 234 -20.63 13.48 -13.44
C GLY A 234 -20.16 14.05 -12.10
N TYR A 235 -18.92 13.77 -11.69
CA TYR A 235 -18.30 14.36 -10.50
C TYR A 235 -17.68 15.74 -10.80
N ALA A 236 -16.85 16.23 -9.89
CA ALA A 236 -16.23 17.54 -10.00
C ALA A 236 -15.38 17.69 -11.27
N ARG A 237 -15.47 18.85 -11.90
CA ARG A 237 -14.64 19.19 -13.07
C ARG A 237 -13.20 19.46 -12.62
N MET A 238 -12.24 19.01 -13.42
CA MET A 238 -10.84 19.39 -13.26
C MET A 238 -10.68 20.88 -13.55
N PRO A 239 -10.19 21.71 -12.59
CA PRO A 239 -9.99 23.14 -12.81
C PRO A 239 -8.78 23.43 -13.70
N ASP A 240 -8.72 24.65 -14.25
CA ASP A 240 -7.56 25.21 -14.96
C ASP A 240 -6.93 24.31 -16.04
N LYS A 241 -7.77 23.55 -16.76
CA LYS A 241 -7.31 22.66 -17.84
C LYS A 241 -6.50 23.41 -18.91
N GLN A 242 -6.97 24.60 -19.30
CA GLN A 242 -6.31 25.38 -20.34
C GLN A 242 -4.89 25.77 -19.92
N ARG A 243 -4.70 26.16 -18.67
CA ARG A 243 -3.37 26.51 -18.15
C ARG A 243 -2.39 25.33 -18.25
N LEU A 244 -2.86 24.09 -17.95
CA LEU A 244 -2.03 22.90 -18.11
C LEU A 244 -1.73 22.64 -19.59
N VAL A 245 -2.70 22.80 -20.47
CA VAL A 245 -2.49 22.67 -21.93
C VAL A 245 -1.43 23.67 -22.39
N ASP A 246 -1.57 24.95 -22.05
CA ASP A 246 -0.64 26.00 -22.44
C ASP A 246 0.78 25.71 -21.94
N TYR A 247 0.91 25.25 -20.70
CA TYR A 247 2.19 24.86 -20.12
C TYR A 247 2.83 23.68 -20.87
N LEU A 248 2.05 22.65 -21.18
CA LEU A 248 2.55 21.46 -21.89
C LEU A 248 2.96 21.81 -23.33
N VAL A 249 2.17 22.62 -24.04
CA VAL A 249 2.51 23.09 -25.38
C VAL A 249 3.81 23.91 -25.35
N TYR A 250 3.89 24.90 -24.43
CA TYR A 250 5.12 25.68 -24.25
C TYR A 250 6.35 24.80 -24.00
N THR A 251 6.23 23.80 -23.14
CA THR A 251 7.37 22.89 -22.84
C THR A 251 7.71 21.95 -24.00
N LEU A 252 6.74 21.60 -24.86
CA LEU A 252 7.00 20.80 -26.06
C LEU A 252 7.71 21.61 -27.16
N GLU A 253 7.55 22.92 -27.19
CA GLU A 253 8.23 23.82 -28.11
C GLU A 253 9.67 24.17 -27.67
N SER A 254 10.06 23.84 -26.44
CA SER A 254 11.43 24.04 -25.95
C SER A 254 12.43 23.12 -26.65
N ASP A 255 13.69 23.55 -26.79
CA ASP A 255 14.73 22.84 -27.56
C ASP A 255 15.05 21.42 -27.07
N ARG A 256 14.73 21.10 -25.81
CA ARG A 256 14.99 19.78 -25.19
C ARG A 256 13.91 19.38 -24.17
N PRO A 257 12.69 19.13 -24.61
CA PRO A 257 11.67 18.63 -23.69
C PRO A 257 11.96 17.17 -23.29
N THR A 258 12.10 16.94 -22.00
CA THR A 258 12.15 15.58 -21.49
C THR A 258 10.76 14.94 -21.54
N ASP A 259 10.69 13.65 -21.85
CA ASP A 259 9.46 12.85 -21.84
C ASP A 259 8.33 13.46 -22.70
N ARG A 260 8.64 13.69 -23.96
CA ARG A 260 7.73 14.29 -24.96
C ARG A 260 6.47 13.46 -25.14
N ILE A 261 6.60 12.14 -25.18
CA ILE A 261 5.47 11.21 -25.36
C ILE A 261 4.41 11.40 -24.27
N THR A 262 4.80 11.39 -23.00
CA THR A 262 3.84 11.53 -21.91
C THR A 262 3.14 12.89 -21.92
N ARG A 263 3.83 13.97 -22.33
CA ARG A 263 3.22 15.29 -22.51
C ARG A 263 2.14 15.27 -23.60
N ILE A 264 2.43 14.64 -24.73
CA ILE A 264 1.46 14.50 -25.83
C ILE A 264 0.26 13.66 -25.37
N ARG A 265 0.49 12.58 -24.61
CA ARG A 265 -0.60 11.76 -24.03
C ARG A 265 -1.50 12.57 -23.09
N ILE A 266 -0.95 13.43 -22.25
CA ILE A 266 -1.74 14.31 -21.38
C ILE A 266 -2.60 15.27 -22.25
N LEU A 267 -2.03 15.85 -23.31
CA LEU A 267 -2.77 16.71 -24.23
C LEU A 267 -3.90 15.95 -24.94
N GLN A 268 -3.65 14.70 -25.37
CA GLN A 268 -4.67 13.84 -25.98
C GLN A 268 -5.78 13.49 -24.97
N ALA A 269 -5.44 13.12 -23.74
CA ALA A 269 -6.42 12.85 -22.69
C ALA A 269 -7.34 14.07 -22.44
N MET A 270 -6.78 15.28 -22.53
CA MET A 270 -7.51 16.54 -22.35
C MET A 270 -8.26 17.00 -23.62
N ASN A 271 -8.17 16.28 -24.74
CA ASN A 271 -8.70 16.67 -26.04
C ASN A 271 -8.22 18.07 -26.48
N ALA A 272 -6.95 18.39 -26.22
CA ALA A 272 -6.37 19.69 -26.58
C ALA A 272 -6.33 19.87 -28.10
N LYS A 273 -6.60 21.09 -28.56
CA LYS A 273 -6.58 21.43 -30.01
C LYS A 273 -5.16 21.80 -30.44
N VAL A 274 -4.36 20.81 -30.80
CA VAL A 274 -2.97 20.95 -31.26
C VAL A 274 -2.73 20.10 -32.52
N ASP A 275 -1.65 20.37 -33.25
CA ASP A 275 -1.21 19.54 -34.36
C ASP A 275 -0.50 18.28 -33.88
N TYR A 276 -1.29 17.25 -33.54
CA TYR A 276 -0.75 15.98 -33.05
C TYR A 276 0.19 15.29 -34.04
N ARG A 277 -0.05 15.42 -35.35
CA ARG A 277 0.84 14.81 -36.34
C ARG A 277 2.26 15.38 -36.21
N SER A 278 2.39 16.69 -36.22
CA SER A 278 3.68 17.37 -36.10
C SER A 278 4.38 17.01 -34.77
N LEU A 279 3.63 16.99 -33.67
CA LEU A 279 4.19 16.65 -32.34
C LEU A 279 4.67 15.20 -32.28
N ILE A 280 3.91 14.24 -32.82
CA ILE A 280 4.26 12.81 -32.82
C ILE A 280 5.45 12.55 -33.75
N ASP A 281 5.45 13.12 -34.97
CA ASP A 281 6.56 12.95 -35.91
C ASP A 281 7.87 13.52 -35.34
N THR A 282 7.80 14.62 -34.59
CA THR A 282 8.96 15.19 -33.88
C THR A 282 9.46 14.24 -32.78
N ALA A 283 8.53 13.69 -31.95
CA ALA A 283 8.88 12.75 -30.90
C ALA A 283 9.55 11.48 -31.46
N GLU A 284 8.98 10.91 -32.51
CA GLU A 284 9.50 9.73 -33.18
C GLU A 284 10.91 9.97 -33.77
N LYS A 285 11.12 11.13 -34.41
CA LYS A 285 12.43 11.53 -34.92
C LYS A 285 13.49 11.62 -33.82
N GLU A 286 13.15 12.25 -32.70
CA GLU A 286 14.07 12.40 -31.55
C GLU A 286 14.42 11.06 -30.92
N LEU A 287 13.44 10.18 -30.73
CA LEU A 287 13.66 8.83 -30.20
C LEU A 287 14.56 8.02 -31.11
N ASN A 288 14.30 8.02 -32.44
CA ASN A 288 15.13 7.33 -33.41
C ASN A 288 16.56 7.87 -33.43
N GLN A 289 16.75 9.18 -33.33
CA GLN A 289 18.09 9.79 -33.23
C GLN A 289 18.82 9.38 -31.95
N THR A 290 18.10 9.28 -30.83
CA THR A 290 18.67 8.84 -29.57
C THR A 290 19.08 7.37 -29.62
N ALA A 291 18.21 6.52 -30.14
CA ALA A 291 18.52 5.10 -30.34
C ALA A 291 19.76 4.90 -31.26
N LEU A 292 19.84 5.63 -32.36
CA LEU A 292 20.99 5.58 -33.26
C LEU A 292 22.30 6.01 -32.60
N LYS A 293 22.28 7.06 -31.77
CA LYS A 293 23.43 7.47 -30.97
C LYS A 293 23.91 6.41 -29.99
N MET A 294 22.97 5.61 -29.45
CA MET A 294 23.25 4.49 -28.55
C MET A 294 23.53 3.17 -29.27
N HIS A 295 23.63 3.18 -30.61
CA HIS A 295 23.78 1.98 -31.44
C HIS A 295 22.69 0.94 -31.18
N SER A 296 21.46 1.39 -30.90
CA SER A 296 20.29 0.56 -30.60
C SER A 296 19.12 0.90 -31.54
N THR A 297 18.03 0.15 -31.38
CA THR A 297 16.73 0.46 -31.98
C THR A 297 15.74 0.83 -30.86
N LEU A 298 14.61 1.42 -31.23
CA LEU A 298 13.54 1.70 -30.26
C LEU A 298 13.12 0.42 -29.54
N SER A 299 12.96 0.52 -28.23
CA SER A 299 12.39 -0.56 -27.42
C SER A 299 10.96 -0.88 -27.87
N LEU A 300 10.45 -2.04 -27.50
CA LEU A 300 9.07 -2.41 -27.78
C LEU A 300 8.10 -1.40 -27.11
N TYR A 301 8.41 -0.98 -25.91
CA TYR A 301 7.61 -0.01 -25.15
C TYR A 301 7.50 1.33 -25.89
N GLU A 302 8.61 1.91 -26.34
CA GLU A 302 8.61 3.17 -27.10
C GLU A 302 7.82 3.05 -28.42
N GLN A 303 7.95 1.91 -29.11
CA GLN A 303 7.17 1.66 -30.34
C GLN A 303 5.67 1.59 -30.05
N LEU A 304 5.27 0.92 -28.96
CA LEU A 304 3.86 0.83 -28.55
C LEU A 304 3.29 2.19 -28.12
N GLU A 305 4.08 3.00 -27.42
CA GLU A 305 3.68 4.36 -27.08
C GLU A 305 3.43 5.21 -28.34
N LEU A 306 4.33 5.17 -29.31
CA LEU A 306 4.15 5.89 -30.58
C LEU A 306 2.91 5.43 -31.35
N LEU A 307 2.69 4.12 -31.45
CA LEU A 307 1.49 3.56 -32.10
C LEU A 307 0.21 4.01 -31.39
N THR A 308 0.22 4.03 -30.06
CA THR A 308 -0.92 4.50 -29.25
C THR A 308 -1.20 5.99 -29.51
N LEU A 309 -0.15 6.83 -29.55
CA LEU A 309 -0.30 8.25 -29.89
C LEU A 309 -0.89 8.45 -31.29
N ARG A 310 -0.39 7.70 -32.29
CA ARG A 310 -0.87 7.77 -33.67
C ARG A 310 -2.34 7.34 -33.74
N GLN A 311 -2.68 6.23 -33.12
CA GLN A 311 -4.06 5.72 -33.10
C GLN A 311 -5.03 6.71 -32.43
N ALA A 312 -4.66 7.28 -31.29
CA ALA A 312 -5.47 8.28 -30.58
C ALA A 312 -5.64 9.59 -31.39
N ALA A 313 -4.67 9.92 -32.24
CA ALA A 313 -4.74 11.06 -33.16
C ALA A 313 -5.48 10.75 -34.49
N GLY A 314 -6.01 9.54 -34.66
CA GLY A 314 -6.66 9.11 -35.92
C GLY A 314 -5.68 8.94 -37.07
N LEU A 315 -4.37 8.79 -36.80
CA LEU A 315 -3.34 8.57 -37.81
C LEU A 315 -3.22 7.08 -38.15
N PRO A 316 -2.78 6.72 -39.37
CA PRO A 316 -2.58 5.33 -39.77
C PRO A 316 -1.54 4.65 -38.86
N ILE A 317 -1.82 3.39 -38.50
CA ILE A 317 -0.90 2.51 -37.73
C ILE A 317 -0.76 1.16 -38.46
N ASP A 318 0.40 0.53 -38.31
CA ASP A 318 0.64 -0.85 -38.70
C ASP A 318 1.00 -1.68 -37.47
N VAL A 319 0.12 -2.62 -37.10
CA VAL A 319 0.30 -3.53 -35.97
C VAL A 319 1.05 -4.82 -36.32
N THR A 320 1.31 -5.07 -37.61
CA THR A 320 1.96 -6.30 -38.08
C THR A 320 3.33 -6.56 -37.43
N PRO A 321 4.22 -5.57 -37.28
CA PRO A 321 5.49 -5.78 -36.61
C PRO A 321 5.34 -6.14 -35.12
N ILE A 322 4.28 -5.66 -34.47
CA ILE A 322 3.98 -5.99 -33.09
C ILE A 322 3.45 -7.42 -32.97
N LEU A 323 2.55 -7.81 -33.85
CA LEU A 323 2.00 -9.18 -33.86
C LEU A 323 3.08 -10.25 -34.05
N SER A 324 4.13 -9.96 -34.83
CA SER A 324 5.23 -10.91 -35.02
C SER A 324 6.08 -11.15 -33.77
N ARG A 325 6.02 -10.29 -32.77
CA ARG A 325 6.79 -10.35 -31.51
C ARG A 325 6.02 -11.00 -30.36
N GLN A 326 4.83 -11.58 -30.63
CA GLN A 326 4.05 -12.24 -29.61
C GLN A 326 4.82 -13.42 -28.98
N LYS A 327 4.68 -13.57 -27.68
CA LYS A 327 5.21 -14.68 -26.90
C LYS A 327 4.06 -15.57 -26.40
N LEU A 328 4.39 -16.79 -26.03
CA LEU A 328 3.46 -17.79 -25.58
C LEU A 328 3.77 -18.18 -24.14
N THR A 329 2.75 -18.20 -23.28
CA THR A 329 2.89 -18.81 -21.95
C THR A 329 2.74 -20.33 -22.04
N ALA A 330 3.11 -21.03 -20.97
CA ALA A 330 2.90 -22.48 -20.86
C ALA A 330 1.41 -22.89 -20.99
N PHE A 331 0.48 -21.98 -20.70
CA PHE A 331 -0.97 -22.18 -20.84
C PHE A 331 -1.54 -21.76 -22.20
N GLY A 332 -0.68 -21.38 -23.15
CA GLY A 332 -1.09 -20.96 -24.49
C GLY A 332 -1.59 -19.54 -24.61
N ASN A 333 -1.46 -18.73 -23.56
CA ASN A 333 -1.80 -17.30 -23.58
C ASN A 333 -0.73 -16.47 -24.27
N ARG A 334 -1.11 -15.28 -24.72
CA ARG A 334 -0.23 -14.42 -25.51
C ARG A 334 0.15 -13.17 -24.76
N TYR A 335 1.42 -12.77 -24.90
CA TYR A 335 1.97 -11.56 -24.29
C TYR A 335 3.14 -10.99 -25.12
N TRP A 336 3.56 -9.78 -24.77
CA TRP A 336 4.64 -9.06 -25.44
C TRP A 336 5.63 -8.49 -24.43
N GLY A 337 6.90 -8.38 -24.84
CA GLY A 337 7.98 -7.83 -24.01
C GLY A 337 8.68 -8.88 -23.18
N GLU A 338 9.57 -8.42 -22.32
CA GLU A 338 10.36 -9.26 -21.42
C GLU A 338 9.77 -9.25 -20.00
N GLU A 339 9.77 -10.40 -19.37
CA GLU A 339 9.45 -10.50 -17.95
C GLU A 339 10.64 -9.99 -17.12
N ASN A 340 10.61 -8.72 -16.77
CA ASN A 340 11.60 -8.06 -15.96
C ASN A 340 10.96 -7.29 -14.80
N GLN A 341 11.76 -6.60 -14.01
CA GLN A 341 11.32 -5.82 -12.86
C GLN A 341 11.14 -4.32 -13.17
N GLN A 342 11.35 -3.90 -14.41
CA GLN A 342 11.13 -2.52 -14.83
C GLN A 342 9.66 -2.15 -14.66
N PHE A 343 9.40 -0.90 -14.31
CA PHE A 343 8.04 -0.45 -14.02
C PHE A 343 7.21 -0.27 -15.30
N PHE A 344 7.80 0.27 -16.36
CA PHE A 344 7.10 0.53 -17.61
C PHE A 344 7.44 -0.46 -18.72
N ASP A 345 8.69 -0.63 -19.07
CA ASP A 345 9.09 -1.55 -20.16
C ASP A 345 9.18 -2.99 -19.64
N ASN A 346 8.03 -3.55 -19.31
CA ASN A 346 7.89 -4.94 -18.89
C ASN A 346 6.78 -5.63 -19.69
N ALA A 347 6.77 -6.96 -19.64
CA ALA A 347 5.82 -7.77 -20.40
C ALA A 347 4.35 -7.43 -20.08
N PHE A 348 4.04 -7.07 -18.85
CA PHE A 348 2.67 -6.78 -18.42
C PHE A 348 2.16 -5.47 -19.05
N ILE A 349 2.91 -4.39 -18.92
CA ILE A 349 2.55 -3.07 -19.47
C ILE A 349 2.54 -3.10 -21.00
N ASN A 350 3.56 -3.71 -21.62
CA ASN A 350 3.59 -3.86 -23.08
C ASN A 350 2.36 -4.61 -23.60
N THR A 351 1.92 -5.65 -22.88
CA THR A 351 0.75 -6.43 -23.27
C THR A 351 -0.57 -5.64 -23.10
N ILE A 352 -0.68 -4.75 -22.09
CA ILE A 352 -1.81 -3.81 -21.98
C ILE A 352 -1.89 -2.88 -23.20
N PHE A 353 -0.77 -2.29 -23.61
CA PHE A 353 -0.73 -1.45 -24.80
C PHE A 353 -1.17 -2.21 -26.05
N VAL A 354 -0.66 -3.43 -26.24
CA VAL A 354 -1.07 -4.29 -27.38
C VAL A 354 -2.55 -4.60 -27.32
N TYR A 355 -3.09 -4.96 -26.15
CA TYR A 355 -4.53 -5.20 -26.01
C TYR A 355 -5.37 -4.01 -26.47
N ARG A 356 -5.04 -2.81 -25.96
CA ARG A 356 -5.76 -1.57 -26.30
C ARG A 356 -5.67 -1.24 -27.78
N LEU A 357 -4.48 -1.37 -28.38
CA LEU A 357 -4.26 -1.16 -29.82
C LEU A 357 -5.10 -2.13 -30.67
N LEU A 358 -5.04 -3.43 -30.36
CA LEU A 358 -5.79 -4.45 -31.12
C LEU A 358 -7.31 -4.33 -30.94
N LYS A 359 -7.77 -3.97 -29.74
CA LYS A 359 -9.18 -3.74 -29.45
C LYS A 359 -9.74 -2.61 -30.29
N GLN A 360 -9.03 -1.51 -30.39
CA GLN A 360 -9.43 -0.34 -31.18
C GLN A 360 -9.31 -0.62 -32.69
N THR A 361 -8.34 -1.43 -33.13
CA THR A 361 -8.18 -1.82 -34.53
C THR A 361 -9.30 -2.77 -34.99
N GLY A 362 -9.76 -3.67 -34.10
CA GLY A 362 -10.82 -4.65 -34.38
C GLY A 362 -10.31 -5.92 -35.09
N GLY A 363 -11.12 -6.98 -35.07
CA GLY A 363 -10.83 -8.24 -35.76
C GLY A 363 -9.88 -9.19 -35.05
N TYR A 364 -9.57 -8.96 -33.76
CA TYR A 364 -8.61 -9.74 -32.98
C TYR A 364 -9.23 -10.44 -31.76
N ASP A 365 -10.53 -10.69 -31.73
CA ASP A 365 -11.26 -11.18 -30.54
C ASP A 365 -10.65 -12.47 -29.96
N GLY A 366 -10.24 -13.43 -30.81
CA GLY A 366 -9.58 -14.65 -30.38
C GLY A 366 -8.22 -14.41 -29.70
N LEU A 367 -7.47 -13.43 -30.18
CA LEU A 367 -6.20 -13.03 -29.60
C LEU A 367 -6.39 -12.25 -28.29
N LEU A 368 -7.38 -11.34 -28.25
CA LEU A 368 -7.74 -10.59 -27.04
C LEU A 368 -8.13 -11.52 -25.89
N ARG A 369 -8.87 -12.62 -26.16
CA ARG A 369 -9.16 -13.64 -25.13
C ARG A 369 -7.88 -14.27 -24.55
N LYS A 370 -6.91 -14.60 -25.41
CA LYS A 370 -5.62 -15.15 -24.97
C LYS A 370 -4.78 -14.14 -24.19
N ILE A 371 -4.86 -12.86 -24.53
CA ILE A 371 -4.20 -11.80 -23.77
C ILE A 371 -4.85 -11.65 -22.38
N ARG A 372 -6.18 -11.73 -22.29
CA ARG A 372 -6.87 -11.72 -20.97
C ARG A 372 -6.41 -12.89 -20.10
N GLY A 373 -6.26 -14.09 -20.68
CA GLY A 373 -5.68 -15.24 -19.98
C GLY A 373 -4.28 -14.94 -19.41
N TYR A 374 -3.42 -14.26 -20.17
CA TYR A 374 -2.11 -13.85 -19.67
C TYR A 374 -2.20 -12.93 -18.43
N PHE A 375 -3.09 -11.93 -18.43
CA PHE A 375 -3.24 -11.08 -17.25
C PHE A 375 -3.66 -11.87 -16.02
N LEU A 376 -4.52 -12.87 -16.19
CA LEU A 376 -4.95 -13.74 -15.10
C LEU A 376 -3.84 -14.64 -14.58
N GLU A 377 -2.99 -15.20 -15.46
CA GLU A 377 -1.82 -15.97 -15.08
C GLU A 377 -0.83 -15.16 -14.22
N LYS A 378 -0.77 -13.85 -14.42
CA LYS A 378 0.17 -12.97 -13.71
C LYS A 378 -0.29 -12.54 -12.32
N ARG A 379 -1.50 -12.90 -11.92
CA ARG A 379 -1.94 -12.70 -10.53
C ARG A 379 -1.11 -13.57 -9.57
N LYS A 380 -0.62 -12.96 -8.51
CA LYS A 380 0.09 -13.65 -7.43
C LYS A 380 -0.63 -13.38 -6.11
N ASN A 381 -0.85 -14.41 -5.32
CA ASN A 381 -1.59 -14.31 -4.05
C ASN A 381 -3.01 -13.72 -4.20
N GLY A 382 -3.62 -13.91 -5.37
CA GLY A 382 -4.96 -13.40 -5.65
C GLY A 382 -5.01 -12.01 -6.29
N TYR A 383 -3.89 -11.28 -6.42
CA TYR A 383 -3.84 -9.89 -6.89
C TYR A 383 -2.78 -9.67 -7.96
N TRP A 384 -2.90 -8.58 -8.74
CA TRP A 384 -1.83 -8.10 -9.60
C TRP A 384 -0.74 -7.40 -8.77
N LYS A 385 0.41 -7.14 -9.39
CA LYS A 385 1.64 -6.76 -8.70
C LYS A 385 1.58 -5.42 -7.97
N ASN A 386 0.80 -4.46 -8.48
CA ASN A 386 0.72 -3.10 -7.93
C ASN A 386 -0.60 -2.42 -8.32
N THR A 387 -0.94 -1.33 -7.62
CA THR A 387 -2.17 -0.57 -7.83
C THR A 387 -2.28 0.03 -9.24
N TYR A 388 -1.17 0.46 -9.83
CA TYR A 388 -1.14 1.01 -11.18
C TYR A 388 -1.45 -0.06 -12.24
N GLU A 389 -0.75 -1.21 -12.23
CA GLU A 389 -1.03 -2.33 -13.14
C GLU A 389 -2.48 -2.82 -12.97
N SER A 390 -2.96 -2.93 -11.74
CA SER A 390 -4.34 -3.33 -11.43
C SER A 390 -5.36 -2.36 -12.04
N SER A 391 -5.18 -1.05 -11.88
CA SER A 391 -6.08 -0.05 -12.46
C SER A 391 -6.09 -0.12 -13.99
N LEU A 392 -4.93 -0.28 -14.61
CA LEU A 392 -4.82 -0.40 -16.07
C LEU A 392 -5.51 -1.66 -16.61
N VAL A 393 -5.39 -2.80 -15.92
CA VAL A 393 -6.09 -4.03 -16.31
C VAL A 393 -7.60 -3.85 -16.17
N LEU A 394 -8.07 -3.29 -15.05
CA LEU A 394 -9.51 -3.01 -14.85
C LEU A 394 -10.07 -2.17 -15.99
N GLU A 395 -9.46 -1.03 -16.28
CA GLU A 395 -9.91 -0.17 -17.41
C GLU A 395 -9.86 -0.87 -18.77
N THR A 396 -8.89 -1.78 -18.95
CA THR A 396 -8.63 -2.40 -20.25
C THR A 396 -9.56 -3.56 -20.54
N ILE A 397 -9.78 -4.46 -19.58
CA ILE A 397 -10.52 -5.72 -19.84
C ILE A 397 -11.94 -5.74 -19.28
N LEU A 398 -12.26 -4.91 -18.28
CA LEU A 398 -13.59 -4.89 -17.68
C LEU A 398 -14.72 -4.61 -18.68
N PRO A 399 -14.59 -3.65 -19.64
CA PRO A 399 -15.63 -3.41 -20.64
C PRO A 399 -15.95 -4.65 -21.49
N ASP A 400 -14.93 -5.47 -21.77
CA ASP A 400 -15.11 -6.69 -22.55
C ASP A 400 -15.80 -7.77 -21.73
N VAL A 401 -15.38 -7.93 -20.47
CA VAL A 401 -16.01 -8.89 -19.54
C VAL A 401 -17.49 -8.56 -19.30
N LEU A 402 -17.83 -7.29 -19.18
CA LEU A 402 -19.22 -6.86 -19.01
C LEU A 402 -20.07 -7.07 -20.27
N SER A 403 -19.45 -7.17 -21.45
CA SER A 403 -20.13 -7.41 -22.73
C SER A 403 -20.22 -8.90 -23.11
N GLU A 404 -19.53 -9.80 -22.41
CA GLU A 404 -19.55 -11.24 -22.70
C GLU A 404 -20.91 -11.87 -22.36
N ASP A 405 -21.38 -12.76 -23.27
CA ASP A 405 -22.65 -13.47 -23.14
C ASP A 405 -22.56 -14.53 -22.02
N PRO A 406 -23.49 -14.51 -21.03
CA PRO A 406 -23.47 -15.45 -19.90
C PRO A 406 -23.89 -16.89 -20.26
N GLU A 407 -24.24 -17.22 -21.50
CA GLU A 407 -24.75 -18.55 -21.90
C GLU A 407 -23.68 -19.64 -22.05
N HIS A 408 -22.43 -19.39 -21.74
CA HIS A 408 -21.41 -20.44 -21.76
C HIS A 408 -21.58 -21.43 -20.60
N HIS A 409 -21.68 -22.71 -20.95
CA HIS A 409 -21.91 -23.79 -19.98
C HIS A 409 -20.78 -23.89 -18.97
N PRO A 410 -21.10 -23.86 -17.67
CA PRO A 410 -20.07 -23.85 -16.62
C PRO A 410 -19.27 -25.16 -16.61
N ALA A 411 -17.98 -25.03 -16.37
CA ALA A 411 -17.13 -26.17 -16.07
C ALA A 411 -17.49 -26.78 -14.69
N GLN A 412 -16.97 -27.95 -14.40
CA GLN A 412 -17.09 -28.57 -13.08
C GLN A 412 -15.74 -28.56 -12.36
N LEU A 413 -15.76 -28.24 -11.08
CA LEU A 413 -14.63 -28.32 -10.18
C LEU A 413 -14.89 -29.33 -9.06
N THR A 414 -13.97 -30.26 -8.86
CA THR A 414 -14.03 -31.24 -7.78
C THR A 414 -12.84 -31.01 -6.83
N PHE A 415 -13.12 -30.97 -5.53
CA PHE A 415 -12.12 -30.79 -4.48
C PHE A 415 -11.96 -32.09 -3.69
N GLY A 416 -10.91 -32.88 -3.95
CA GLY A 416 -10.73 -34.20 -3.39
C GLY A 416 -11.97 -35.09 -3.66
N ASP A 417 -12.56 -35.61 -2.61
CA ASP A 417 -13.74 -36.51 -2.68
C ASP A 417 -15.08 -35.76 -2.48
N ARG A 418 -15.08 -34.41 -2.54
CA ARG A 418 -16.31 -33.60 -2.38
C ARG A 418 -17.16 -33.62 -3.65
N ALA A 419 -18.44 -33.29 -3.49
CA ALA A 419 -19.36 -33.15 -4.62
C ALA A 419 -18.84 -32.11 -5.62
N PRO A 420 -19.03 -32.34 -6.93
CA PRO A 420 -18.61 -31.36 -7.95
C PRO A 420 -19.31 -30.01 -7.79
N VAL A 421 -18.53 -28.93 -7.92
CA VAL A 421 -19.03 -27.56 -7.99
C VAL A 421 -19.36 -27.25 -9.45
N THR A 422 -20.61 -26.94 -9.72
CA THR A 422 -21.14 -26.60 -11.05
C THR A 422 -21.71 -25.20 -11.12
N VAL A 423 -21.83 -24.52 -9.97
CA VAL A 423 -22.36 -23.16 -9.86
C VAL A 423 -21.21 -22.21 -9.52
N PHE A 424 -21.02 -21.20 -10.34
CA PHE A 424 -20.01 -20.16 -10.18
C PHE A 424 -20.68 -18.78 -10.03
N PRO A 425 -20.06 -17.83 -9.31
CA PRO A 425 -18.80 -17.97 -8.58
C PRO A 425 -18.91 -18.94 -7.40
N TYR A 426 -17.88 -19.73 -7.18
CA TYR A 426 -17.76 -20.59 -6.00
C TYR A 426 -16.79 -19.97 -5.01
N LYS A 427 -17.23 -19.84 -3.76
CA LYS A 427 -16.38 -19.46 -2.64
C LYS A 427 -16.54 -20.52 -1.54
N GLY A 428 -15.42 -21.00 -1.02
CA GLY A 428 -15.40 -22.02 0.02
C GLY A 428 -14.15 -21.97 0.86
N GLU A 429 -14.13 -22.79 1.90
CA GLU A 429 -12.97 -22.96 2.77
C GLU A 429 -12.46 -24.40 2.72
N TRP A 430 -11.14 -24.51 2.81
CA TRP A 430 -10.44 -25.80 2.85
C TRP A 430 -9.54 -25.86 4.09
N PRO A 431 -9.46 -27.00 4.78
CA PRO A 431 -8.51 -27.15 5.88
C PRO A 431 -7.07 -27.19 5.35
N ALA A 432 -6.19 -26.39 5.93
CA ALA A 432 -4.78 -26.33 5.52
C ALA A 432 -3.96 -27.58 5.88
N THR A 433 -4.51 -28.45 6.73
CA THR A 433 -3.86 -29.67 7.23
C THR A 433 -3.69 -30.77 6.18
N THR A 434 -4.47 -30.70 5.08
CA THR A 434 -4.42 -31.68 3.98
C THR A 434 -4.12 -30.98 2.66
N PRO A 435 -3.26 -31.56 1.80
CA PRO A 435 -3.08 -31.06 0.45
C PRO A 435 -4.41 -30.99 -0.29
N MET A 436 -4.66 -29.86 -0.92
CA MET A 436 -5.88 -29.64 -1.71
C MET A 436 -5.69 -30.23 -3.09
N LYS A 437 -6.41 -31.30 -3.40
CA LYS A 437 -6.50 -31.85 -4.75
C LYS A 437 -7.66 -31.18 -5.47
N VAL A 438 -7.39 -30.56 -6.61
CA VAL A 438 -8.39 -29.89 -7.44
C VAL A 438 -8.42 -30.57 -8.80
N HIS A 439 -9.59 -30.95 -9.25
CA HIS A 439 -9.82 -31.52 -10.57
C HIS A 439 -10.91 -30.73 -11.30
N LYS A 440 -10.59 -30.24 -12.48
CA LYS A 440 -11.48 -29.48 -13.36
C LYS A 440 -11.85 -30.31 -14.56
N THR A 441 -13.14 -30.40 -14.87
CA THR A 441 -13.68 -30.98 -16.11
C THR A 441 -14.54 -29.94 -16.84
N GLY A 442 -14.74 -30.16 -18.14
CA GLY A 442 -15.55 -29.28 -19.01
C GLY A 442 -14.71 -28.34 -19.87
N SER A 443 -15.29 -27.88 -20.98
CA SER A 443 -14.59 -27.11 -22.03
C SER A 443 -14.29 -25.66 -21.69
N LEU A 444 -15.00 -25.08 -20.73
CA LEU A 444 -14.81 -23.68 -20.36
C LEU A 444 -13.68 -23.51 -19.34
N PRO A 445 -12.89 -22.43 -19.45
CA PRO A 445 -11.85 -22.13 -18.48
C PRO A 445 -12.46 -21.82 -17.11
N VAL A 446 -11.75 -22.20 -16.06
CA VAL A 446 -12.05 -21.83 -14.68
C VAL A 446 -10.87 -21.06 -14.11
N TYR A 447 -11.12 -19.87 -13.66
CA TYR A 447 -10.15 -19.07 -12.93
C TYR A 447 -10.20 -19.46 -11.47
N PHE A 448 -9.18 -20.21 -11.05
CA PHE A 448 -9.10 -20.80 -9.74
C PHE A 448 -8.09 -20.04 -8.88
N THR A 449 -8.51 -19.65 -7.69
CA THR A 449 -7.64 -19.00 -6.69
C THR A 449 -7.80 -19.72 -5.36
N ALA A 450 -6.69 -20.00 -4.71
CA ALA A 450 -6.67 -20.50 -3.35
C ALA A 450 -5.63 -19.71 -2.55
N TRP A 451 -6.03 -19.16 -1.43
CA TRP A 451 -5.13 -18.37 -0.56
C TRP A 451 -5.42 -18.60 0.90
N GLN A 452 -4.38 -18.45 1.70
CA GLN A 452 -4.42 -18.47 3.15
C GLN A 452 -3.89 -17.14 3.67
N GLN A 453 -4.65 -16.49 4.54
CA GLN A 453 -4.21 -15.30 5.26
C GLN A 453 -4.15 -15.64 6.73
N TYR A 454 -3.05 -15.28 7.35
CA TYR A 454 -2.91 -15.46 8.77
C TYR A 454 -2.06 -14.36 9.40
N TRP A 455 -2.31 -14.12 10.66
CA TRP A 455 -1.46 -13.27 11.46
C TRP A 455 -0.30 -14.11 11.99
N ASN A 456 0.93 -13.71 11.69
CA ASN A 456 2.12 -14.36 12.21
C ASN A 456 2.64 -13.56 13.40
N GLU A 457 2.39 -14.07 14.61
CA GLU A 457 2.79 -13.43 15.86
C GLU A 457 4.29 -13.61 16.17
N ASN A 458 4.93 -14.57 15.52
CA ASN A 458 6.36 -14.84 15.69
C ASN A 458 7.09 -14.91 14.34
N PRO A 459 7.12 -13.81 13.59
CA PRO A 459 7.74 -13.78 12.28
C PRO A 459 9.25 -13.93 12.39
N GLY A 460 9.81 -14.95 11.74
CA GLY A 460 11.24 -15.11 11.54
C GLY A 460 11.81 -14.08 10.55
N ALA A 461 13.13 -13.97 10.48
CA ALA A 461 13.79 -13.17 9.46
C ALA A 461 13.58 -13.79 8.07
N VAL A 462 13.38 -12.94 7.08
CA VAL A 462 13.29 -13.31 5.65
C VAL A 462 14.29 -12.46 4.89
N SER A 463 15.24 -13.11 4.23
CA SER A 463 16.19 -12.50 3.32
C SER A 463 15.84 -12.89 1.89
N GLY A 464 15.71 -11.90 1.01
CA GLY A 464 15.38 -12.08 -0.41
C GLY A 464 16.15 -11.07 -1.26
N VAL A 465 15.45 -10.29 -2.07
CA VAL A 465 16.04 -9.14 -2.79
C VAL A 465 16.58 -8.09 -1.80
N PHE A 466 16.00 -8.04 -0.62
CA PHE A 466 16.42 -7.18 0.48
C PHE A 466 16.81 -7.99 1.72
N ASP A 467 17.77 -7.46 2.47
CA ASP A 467 18.06 -7.87 3.83
C ASP A 467 18.04 -6.61 4.70
N VAL A 468 17.36 -6.65 5.85
CA VAL A 468 17.23 -5.51 6.75
C VAL A 468 17.57 -5.92 8.17
N LYS A 469 18.34 -5.06 8.84
CA LYS A 469 18.69 -5.22 10.27
C LYS A 469 18.61 -3.87 10.95
N THR A 470 18.02 -3.87 12.13
CA THR A 470 17.97 -2.65 12.95
C THR A 470 18.74 -2.78 14.24
N CYS A 471 19.35 -1.69 14.69
CA CYS A 471 20.01 -1.59 15.97
C CYS A 471 19.82 -0.21 16.60
N PHE A 472 19.93 -0.14 17.92
CA PHE A 472 19.99 1.13 18.64
C PHE A 472 21.44 1.52 18.85
N GLU A 473 21.74 2.80 18.66
CA GLU A 473 23.07 3.38 18.79
C GLU A 473 23.04 4.68 19.60
N LYS A 474 24.13 4.90 20.35
CA LYS A 474 24.44 6.19 20.97
C LYS A 474 25.92 6.46 20.79
N GLU A 475 26.28 7.61 20.22
CA GLU A 475 27.67 7.99 19.95
C GLU A 475 28.48 6.91 19.21
N GLY A 476 27.83 6.26 18.20
CA GLY A 476 28.45 5.19 17.39
C GLY A 476 28.59 3.83 18.08
N LYS A 477 28.11 3.69 19.31
CA LYS A 477 28.12 2.41 20.04
C LYS A 477 26.74 1.77 20.03
N ARG A 478 26.69 0.49 19.67
CA ARG A 478 25.46 -0.30 19.71
C ARG A 478 24.99 -0.50 21.15
N LEU A 479 23.69 -0.41 21.35
CA LEU A 479 23.03 -0.58 22.64
C LEU A 479 22.14 -1.82 22.62
N ASP A 480 22.27 -2.65 23.67
CA ASP A 480 21.37 -3.79 23.92
C ASP A 480 20.19 -3.42 24.84
N ARG A 481 20.30 -2.28 25.54
CA ARG A 481 19.30 -1.73 26.46
C ARG A 481 19.19 -0.23 26.24
N LEU A 482 18.02 0.31 26.44
CA LEU A 482 17.78 1.75 26.40
C LEU A 482 17.59 2.30 27.80
N HIS A 483 17.93 3.58 27.98
CA HIS A 483 17.73 4.29 29.23
C HIS A 483 16.73 5.43 29.03
N ALA A 484 15.73 5.51 29.90
CA ALA A 484 14.74 6.58 29.88
C ALA A 484 15.40 7.94 30.05
N GLY A 485 15.01 8.91 29.24
CA GLY A 485 15.59 10.26 29.21
C GLY A 485 16.86 10.40 28.38
N GLU A 486 17.43 9.34 27.84
CA GLU A 486 18.63 9.38 27.00
C GLU A 486 18.29 9.23 25.52
N PRO A 487 18.53 10.25 24.67
CA PRO A 487 18.28 10.16 23.23
C PRO A 487 19.10 9.03 22.61
N VAL A 488 18.48 8.29 21.70
CA VAL A 488 19.12 7.19 20.95
C VAL A 488 18.80 7.28 19.47
N LEU A 489 19.68 6.72 18.66
CA LEU A 489 19.48 6.56 17.23
C LEU A 489 19.04 5.12 16.95
N LEU A 490 17.88 4.94 16.34
CA LEU A 490 17.49 3.66 15.75
C LEU A 490 18.00 3.66 14.31
N ARG A 491 18.94 2.79 14.04
CA ARG A 491 19.56 2.61 12.72
C ARG A 491 19.00 1.39 12.04
N ALA A 492 18.60 1.53 10.79
CA ALA A 492 18.18 0.45 9.90
C ALA A 492 19.18 0.32 8.75
N ASP A 493 19.91 -0.79 8.74
CA ASP A 493 20.84 -1.15 7.67
C ASP A 493 20.11 -2.04 6.68
N VAL A 494 20.05 -1.59 5.42
CA VAL A 494 19.38 -2.27 4.32
C VAL A 494 20.43 -2.68 3.29
N HIS A 495 20.48 -3.96 2.99
CA HIS A 495 21.25 -4.49 1.86
C HIS A 495 20.30 -4.82 0.71
N VAL A 496 20.54 -4.22 -0.44
CA VAL A 496 19.82 -4.40 -1.69
C VAL A 496 20.66 -5.28 -2.61
N GLN A 497 20.16 -6.46 -2.95
CA GLN A 497 20.93 -7.43 -3.76
C GLN A 497 20.90 -7.13 -5.25
N ALA A 498 19.84 -6.48 -5.73
CA ALA A 498 19.66 -6.07 -7.12
C ALA A 498 18.96 -4.72 -7.17
N ASP A 499 19.19 -3.95 -8.25
CA ASP A 499 18.51 -2.66 -8.46
C ASP A 499 17.00 -2.81 -8.27
N ALA A 500 16.41 -1.91 -7.49
CA ALA A 500 14.99 -1.94 -7.17
C ALA A 500 14.39 -0.54 -7.21
N ASP A 501 13.23 -0.42 -7.85
CA ASP A 501 12.48 0.82 -7.93
C ASP A 501 11.31 0.82 -6.95
N TYR A 502 10.94 2.02 -6.46
CA TYR A 502 9.79 2.24 -5.58
C TYR A 502 9.82 1.37 -4.32
N VAL A 503 10.88 1.54 -3.55
CA VAL A 503 11.12 0.76 -2.33
C VAL A 503 10.53 1.47 -1.12
N MET A 504 9.80 0.74 -0.30
CA MET A 504 9.32 1.17 1.00
C MET A 504 10.07 0.43 2.11
N ILE A 505 10.54 1.18 3.11
CA ILE A 505 11.22 0.65 4.28
C ILE A 505 10.39 1.01 5.51
N GLU A 506 9.83 0.02 6.18
CA GLU A 506 9.10 0.19 7.42
C GLU A 506 10.02 -0.09 8.60
N ILE A 507 10.17 0.90 9.48
CA ILE A 507 11.03 0.86 10.66
C ILE A 507 10.13 1.04 11.88
N PRO A 508 9.71 -0.05 12.55
CA PRO A 508 8.92 0.04 13.79
C PRO A 508 9.74 0.64 14.92
N ILE A 509 9.04 1.29 15.85
CA ILE A 509 9.64 1.87 17.06
C ILE A 509 9.05 1.20 18.30
N PRO A 510 9.84 1.08 19.41
CA PRO A 510 9.30 0.58 20.68
C PRO A 510 8.25 1.53 21.25
N ALA A 511 7.19 1.00 21.83
CA ALA A 511 6.12 1.81 22.41
C ALA A 511 6.58 2.72 23.56
N GLY A 512 7.63 2.31 24.28
CA GLY A 512 8.25 3.13 25.32
C GLY A 512 9.05 4.33 24.80
N CYS A 513 9.17 4.51 23.48
CA CYS A 513 9.88 5.62 22.86
C CYS A 513 8.92 6.65 22.25
N SER A 514 9.38 7.90 22.16
CA SER A 514 8.79 8.93 21.32
C SER A 514 9.82 9.39 20.29
N TYR A 515 9.37 10.01 19.21
CA TYR A 515 10.29 10.68 18.29
C TYR A 515 10.93 11.88 19.01
N GLU A 516 12.26 11.93 19.02
CA GLU A 516 12.99 13.11 19.47
C GLU A 516 12.83 14.23 18.45
N ARG A 517 12.98 13.86 17.17
CA ARG A 517 12.85 14.78 16.04
C ARG A 517 12.30 14.03 14.84
N LYS A 518 11.38 14.65 14.13
CA LYS A 518 10.84 14.17 12.86
C LYS A 518 11.56 14.91 11.74
N THR A 519 12.52 14.26 11.11
CA THR A 519 13.33 14.82 10.03
C THR A 519 13.31 13.87 8.84
N GLN A 520 13.34 14.44 7.64
CA GLN A 520 13.62 13.70 6.42
C GLN A 520 15.12 13.78 6.15
N GLU A 521 15.73 12.68 5.72
CA GLU A 521 17.12 12.64 5.31
C GLU A 521 17.17 12.78 3.78
N TYR A 522 18.14 13.58 3.29
CA TYR A 522 18.33 13.72 1.85
C TYR A 522 19.23 12.60 1.34
N GLY A 523 18.99 12.15 0.10
CA GLY A 523 19.77 11.09 -0.55
C GLY A 523 18.87 10.13 -1.31
N SER A 524 18.83 8.88 -0.90
CA SER A 524 17.99 7.85 -1.55
C SER A 524 16.51 7.95 -1.20
N GLU A 525 16.16 8.59 -0.07
CA GLU A 525 14.75 8.77 0.32
C GLU A 525 14.12 9.97 -0.37
N VAL A 526 12.92 9.77 -0.88
CA VAL A 526 12.09 10.83 -1.48
C VAL A 526 11.03 11.34 -0.52
N HIS A 527 10.59 10.51 0.42
CA HIS A 527 9.59 10.85 1.42
C HIS A 527 9.75 10.00 2.68
N ARG A 528 9.32 10.55 3.82
CA ARG A 528 9.31 9.84 5.10
C ARG A 528 8.02 10.17 5.85
N GLU A 529 7.30 9.15 6.29
CA GLU A 529 6.07 9.27 7.06
C GLU A 529 6.24 8.70 8.46
N TYR A 530 5.78 9.47 9.47
CA TYR A 530 5.91 9.13 10.88
C TYR A 530 4.56 8.73 11.46
N PHE A 531 4.35 7.44 11.61
CA PHE A 531 3.18 6.87 12.31
C PHE A 531 3.44 6.78 13.82
N LYS A 532 2.42 6.40 14.60
CA LYS A 532 2.59 6.22 16.06
C LYS A 532 3.60 5.12 16.38
N ASN A 533 3.56 4.01 15.66
CA ASN A 533 4.29 2.77 15.93
C ASN A 533 5.43 2.46 14.95
N LYS A 534 5.56 3.18 13.86
CA LYS A 534 6.58 2.95 12.83
C LYS A 534 6.94 4.24 12.08
N VAL A 535 8.05 4.20 11.38
CA VAL A 535 8.41 5.16 10.33
C VAL A 535 8.43 4.42 9.00
N SER A 536 7.78 4.97 7.97
CA SER A 536 7.86 4.48 6.61
C SER A 536 8.73 5.42 5.77
N VAL A 537 9.79 4.90 5.17
CA VAL A 537 10.70 5.61 4.28
C VAL A 537 10.44 5.13 2.86
N PHE A 538 10.30 6.07 1.94
CA PHE A 538 10.01 5.81 0.53
C PHE A 538 11.19 6.23 -0.33
N CYS A 539 11.64 5.33 -1.22
CA CYS A 539 12.74 5.54 -2.14
C CYS A 539 12.27 5.33 -3.57
N ALA A 540 12.59 6.27 -4.48
CA ALA A 540 12.22 6.14 -5.89
C ALA A 540 12.97 4.99 -6.56
N SER A 541 14.27 4.86 -6.26
CA SER A 541 15.09 3.74 -6.70
C SER A 541 16.26 3.52 -5.76
N LEU A 542 16.66 2.27 -5.58
CA LEU A 542 17.86 1.86 -4.88
C LEU A 542 18.70 0.98 -5.80
N LYS A 543 19.97 1.29 -5.96
CA LYS A 543 20.91 0.42 -6.63
C LYS A 543 21.33 -0.72 -5.72
N ALA A 544 21.85 -1.81 -6.29
CA ALA A 544 22.46 -2.87 -5.49
C ALA A 544 23.54 -2.28 -4.59
N GLY A 545 23.50 -2.59 -3.29
CA GLY A 545 24.42 -2.01 -2.31
C GLY A 545 23.85 -1.91 -0.91
N HIS A 546 24.53 -1.13 -0.06
CA HIS A 546 24.18 -0.94 1.34
C HIS A 546 23.65 0.48 1.58
N TYR A 547 22.55 0.56 2.32
CA TYR A 547 21.90 1.82 2.68
C TYR A 547 21.64 1.82 4.19
N THR A 548 21.71 3.01 4.78
CA THR A 548 21.43 3.19 6.20
C THR A 548 20.39 4.29 6.35
N TYR A 549 19.34 3.98 7.13
CA TYR A 549 18.29 4.93 7.50
C TYR A 549 18.26 5.08 9.01
N THR A 550 18.02 6.28 9.49
CA THR A 550 18.08 6.57 10.92
C THR A 550 16.79 7.22 11.42
N VAL A 551 16.41 6.90 12.64
CA VAL A 551 15.29 7.50 13.36
C VAL A 551 15.75 7.93 14.74
N ARG A 552 15.60 9.21 15.07
CA ARG A 552 15.96 9.72 16.40
C ARG A 552 14.82 9.50 17.37
N LEU A 553 15.11 8.76 18.44
CA LEU A 553 14.15 8.38 19.46
C LEU A 553 14.56 8.90 20.84
N MET A 554 13.55 9.17 21.64
CA MET A 554 13.66 9.47 23.05
C MET A 554 12.94 8.35 23.83
N PRO A 555 13.64 7.40 24.43
CA PRO A 555 13.07 6.50 25.41
C PRO A 555 12.48 7.29 26.58
N ARG A 556 11.21 7.06 26.92
CA ARG A 556 10.50 7.83 27.95
C ARG A 556 9.94 6.96 29.06
N TRP A 557 9.45 5.77 28.71
CA TRP A 557 8.77 4.88 29.63
C TRP A 557 9.57 3.60 29.78
N THR A 558 9.85 3.25 31.02
CA THR A 558 10.49 1.99 31.37
C THR A 558 9.56 0.82 31.08
N GLY A 559 10.14 -0.35 30.81
CA GLY A 559 9.37 -1.54 30.48
C GLY A 559 10.09 -2.51 29.57
N LEU A 560 9.35 -3.54 29.17
CA LEU A 560 9.75 -4.52 28.18
C LEU A 560 8.78 -4.44 27.01
N TYR A 561 9.30 -4.07 25.85
CA TYR A 561 8.51 -3.77 24.68
C TYR A 561 8.80 -4.73 23.54
N HIS A 562 7.76 -5.18 22.86
CA HIS A 562 7.89 -5.90 21.60
C HIS A 562 8.20 -4.92 20.48
N LEU A 563 9.12 -5.27 19.62
CA LEU A 563 9.44 -4.54 18.40
C LEU A 563 9.10 -5.42 17.21
N ASN A 564 8.03 -5.09 16.51
CA ASN A 564 7.65 -5.75 15.27
C ASN A 564 8.79 -5.67 14.26
N PRO A 565 8.90 -6.62 13.31
CA PRO A 565 10.01 -6.64 12.35
C PRO A 565 10.09 -5.37 11.50
N ALA A 566 11.28 -4.84 11.31
CA ALA A 566 11.54 -3.94 10.20
C ALA A 566 11.40 -4.72 8.90
N LYS A 567 10.80 -4.08 7.88
CA LYS A 567 10.49 -4.67 6.58
C LYS A 567 10.93 -3.75 5.47
N VAL A 568 11.47 -4.31 4.42
CA VAL A 568 11.75 -3.62 3.16
C VAL A 568 11.05 -4.35 2.05
N GLU A 569 10.31 -3.62 1.21
CA GLU A 569 9.62 -4.21 0.07
C GLU A 569 9.54 -3.24 -1.10
N MET A 570 9.40 -3.78 -2.30
CA MET A 570 9.00 -2.97 -3.45
C MET A 570 7.51 -2.67 -3.33
N MET A 571 7.12 -1.39 -3.28
CA MET A 571 5.73 -0.95 -3.08
C MET A 571 4.75 -1.59 -4.07
N TYR A 572 5.18 -1.75 -5.32
CA TYR A 572 4.38 -2.31 -6.39
C TYR A 572 4.65 -3.80 -6.65
N PHE A 573 5.63 -4.39 -5.94
CA PHE A 573 6.02 -5.79 -6.06
C PHE A 573 6.26 -6.39 -4.66
N PRO A 574 5.27 -6.45 -3.78
CA PRO A 574 5.45 -6.83 -2.38
C PRO A 574 5.87 -8.29 -2.17
N VAL A 575 5.94 -9.07 -3.25
CA VAL A 575 6.59 -10.39 -3.25
C VAL A 575 8.11 -10.31 -3.16
N PHE A 576 8.70 -9.16 -3.50
CA PHE A 576 10.11 -8.85 -3.31
C PHE A 576 10.26 -8.06 -2.02
N TYR A 577 10.52 -8.76 -0.94
CA TYR A 577 10.69 -8.18 0.38
C TYR A 577 11.81 -8.86 1.16
N GLY A 578 12.23 -8.19 2.21
CA GLY A 578 13.06 -8.73 3.28
C GLY A 578 12.56 -8.17 4.61
N ARG A 579 12.72 -8.90 5.68
CA ARG A 579 12.37 -8.46 7.03
C ARG A 579 13.29 -9.09 8.07
N GLU A 580 13.48 -8.40 9.19
CA GLU A 580 14.10 -8.99 10.37
C GLU A 580 13.11 -9.85 11.18
N ALA A 581 13.60 -10.53 12.23
CA ALA A 581 12.75 -11.24 13.17
C ALA A 581 12.15 -10.27 14.20
N LEU A 582 11.03 -10.68 14.80
CA LEU A 582 10.47 -10.07 16.00
C LEU A 582 11.52 -10.06 17.12
N ARG A 583 11.62 -8.98 17.89
CA ARG A 583 12.52 -8.89 19.05
C ARG A 583 11.94 -8.06 20.18
N ASN A 584 12.55 -8.17 21.36
CA ASN A 584 12.21 -7.39 22.53
C ASN A 584 13.21 -6.26 22.76
N VAL A 585 12.72 -5.15 23.29
CA VAL A 585 13.50 -3.98 23.67
C VAL A 585 13.22 -3.65 25.14
N LYS A 586 14.26 -3.63 25.96
CA LYS A 586 14.17 -3.26 27.37
C LYS A 586 14.57 -1.80 27.56
N ILE A 587 13.69 -1.02 28.18
CA ILE A 587 13.96 0.36 28.62
C ILE A 587 14.02 0.37 30.15
N THR A 588 15.11 0.85 30.68
CA THR A 588 15.34 0.95 32.14
C THR A 588 15.51 2.41 32.55
N ASP A 589 15.39 2.71 33.83
CA ASP A 589 15.73 4.04 34.32
C ASP A 589 17.19 4.36 34.00
N GLY A 590 17.40 5.55 33.47
CA GLY A 590 18.71 6.16 33.38
C GLY A 590 19.16 6.46 34.83
N GLY A 591 20.06 5.65 35.36
CA GLY A 591 20.59 5.91 36.69
C GLY A 591 21.11 7.35 36.75
N LEU A 592 20.40 8.23 37.43
CA LEU A 592 20.94 9.48 37.89
C LEU A 592 22.14 9.11 38.75
N GLN A 593 23.35 9.10 38.16
CA GLN A 593 24.55 9.21 38.99
C GLN A 593 24.35 10.49 39.80
N SER A 594 24.03 10.32 41.06
CA SER A 594 24.05 11.40 42.05
C SER A 594 25.39 12.13 41.90
N ARG A 595 25.31 13.34 41.36
CA ARG A 595 26.37 14.34 41.52
C ARG A 595 26.18 15.05 42.83
#